data_ed99c108b17e9801b08ac63ab200dc20
#
_entry.id   ed99c108b17e9801b08ac63ab200dc20
#
_cell.length_a   1.000
_cell.length_b   1.000
_cell.length_c   1.000
_cell.angle_alpha   90.00
_cell.angle_beta   90.00
_cell.angle_gamma   90.00
#
_symmetry.space_group_name_H-M   'P 1'
#
loop_
_entity.id
_entity.type
_entity.pdbx_description
1 polymer ?
#
loop_
_entity_poly.entity_id
_entity_poly.type
_entity_poly.pdbx_seq_one_letter_code
_entity_poly.pdbx_strand_id
1 'polypeptide(L)'
;MKSFKRVICAVLLVAGLCACIKLDVGKLEGSWTEQYDPSVLAMDSFAFYTFDGSNGYQLHVYHALGGGSQDFSGHYDLDRNNKTITINSTISGEGDVTYKIVKLTSEEMAWQKVGTTYSVNGWGTDYRHFVRSSK
;
A
#
# COMPACT_ATOMS: atom_id res chain seq x y z
N MET A 1 6.90 -33.96 -38.09
CA MET A 1 7.32 -32.55 -38.22
C MET A 1 6.20 -31.53 -38.05
N LYS A 2 4.94 -31.88 -38.17
CA LYS A 2 3.81 -30.95 -37.97
C LYS A 2 3.50 -30.63 -36.48
N SER A 3 3.94 -31.45 -35.52
CA SER A 3 3.73 -31.27 -34.07
C SER A 3 4.65 -30.20 -33.45
N PHE A 4 5.84 -30.01 -33.97
CA PHE A 4 6.83 -29.10 -33.36
C PHE A 4 6.45 -27.61 -33.51
N LYS A 5 5.79 -27.25 -34.62
CA LYS A 5 5.36 -25.87 -34.85
C LYS A 5 4.21 -25.44 -33.95
N ARG A 6 3.36 -26.36 -33.47
CA ARG A 6 2.26 -26.06 -32.57
C ARG A 6 2.69 -25.85 -31.12
N VAL A 7 3.75 -26.47 -30.67
CA VAL A 7 4.30 -26.32 -29.32
C VAL A 7 4.99 -24.97 -29.15
N ILE A 8 5.68 -24.47 -30.20
CA ILE A 8 6.35 -23.15 -30.13
C ILE A 8 5.34 -22.01 -30.06
N CYS A 9 4.20 -22.10 -30.74
CA CYS A 9 3.13 -21.09 -30.61
C CYS A 9 2.49 -21.08 -29.25
N ALA A 10 2.37 -22.22 -28.57
CA ALA A 10 1.76 -22.29 -27.23
C ALA A 10 2.68 -21.68 -26.14
N VAL A 11 3.99 -21.84 -26.28
CA VAL A 11 4.97 -21.28 -25.33
C VAL A 11 5.08 -19.74 -25.46
N LEU A 12 4.93 -19.20 -26.68
CA LEU A 12 4.95 -17.75 -26.91
C LEU A 12 3.66 -17.05 -26.39
N LEU A 13 2.55 -17.76 -26.28
CA LEU A 13 1.28 -17.21 -25.75
C LEU A 13 1.29 -17.07 -24.22
N VAL A 14 2.09 -17.85 -23.51
CA VAL A 14 2.21 -17.76 -22.05
C VAL A 14 3.16 -16.62 -21.61
N ALA A 15 4.14 -16.28 -22.44
CA ALA A 15 5.06 -15.16 -22.16
C ALA A 15 4.40 -13.77 -22.37
N GLY A 16 3.28 -13.70 -23.08
CA GLY A 16 2.56 -12.45 -23.37
C GLY A 16 1.61 -11.98 -22.24
N LEU A 17 1.41 -12.76 -21.19
CA LEU A 17 0.50 -12.44 -20.08
C LEU A 17 1.18 -11.75 -18.88
N CYS A 18 2.43 -11.35 -19.00
CA CYS A 18 2.96 -10.27 -18.16
C CYS A 18 2.36 -8.94 -18.65
N ALA A 19 1.02 -8.88 -18.71
CA ALA A 19 0.32 -7.64 -18.89
C ALA A 19 0.82 -6.69 -17.80
N CYS A 20 1.44 -5.61 -18.20
CA CYS A 20 1.72 -4.48 -17.32
C CYS A 20 0.43 -4.12 -16.63
N ILE A 21 0.22 -4.59 -15.40
CA ILE A 21 -0.90 -4.17 -14.58
C ILE A 21 -0.70 -2.68 -14.39
N LYS A 22 -1.43 -1.90 -15.18
CA LYS A 22 -1.38 -0.45 -15.12
C LYS A 22 -1.94 -0.08 -13.74
N LEU A 23 -1.13 0.61 -12.96
CA LEU A 23 -1.58 1.10 -11.66
C LEU A 23 -2.73 2.08 -11.88
N ASP A 24 -3.93 1.69 -11.48
CA ASP A 24 -5.10 2.56 -11.50
C ASP A 24 -5.11 3.41 -10.23
N VAL A 25 -4.47 4.57 -10.32
CA VAL A 25 -4.34 5.49 -9.18
C VAL A 25 -5.67 6.09 -8.72
N GLY A 26 -6.71 6.07 -9.56
CA GLY A 26 -8.06 6.45 -9.15
C GLY A 26 -8.63 5.56 -8.05
N LYS A 27 -8.11 4.34 -7.92
CA LYS A 27 -8.48 3.43 -6.84
C LYS A 27 -7.85 3.78 -5.50
N LEU A 28 -6.81 4.62 -5.47
CA LEU A 28 -6.20 5.06 -4.22
C LEU A 28 -7.13 6.00 -3.43
N GLU A 29 -7.84 6.88 -4.13
CA GLU A 29 -8.76 7.84 -3.51
C GLU A 29 -9.78 7.15 -2.60
N GLY A 30 -10.01 7.74 -1.42
CA GLY A 30 -10.96 7.26 -0.43
C GLY A 30 -10.31 6.79 0.87
N SER A 31 -11.08 6.08 1.68
CA SER A 31 -10.67 5.70 3.04
C SER A 31 -10.24 4.24 3.12
N TRP A 32 -9.17 4.01 3.88
CA TRP A 32 -8.50 2.73 4.02
C TRP A 32 -8.20 2.44 5.49
N THR A 33 -8.50 1.24 5.94
CA THR A 33 -8.12 0.74 7.27
C THR A 33 -6.90 -0.15 7.15
N GLU A 34 -5.84 0.17 7.86
CA GLU A 34 -4.65 -0.69 7.92
C GLU A 34 -4.97 -1.98 8.68
N GLN A 35 -4.58 -3.10 8.09
CA GLN A 35 -4.71 -4.42 8.68
C GLN A 35 -3.37 -4.84 9.26
N TYR A 36 -3.39 -5.39 10.45
CA TYR A 36 -2.22 -5.90 11.13
C TYR A 36 -2.24 -7.42 11.16
N ASP A 37 -1.06 -8.02 11.17
CA ASP A 37 -0.93 -9.47 11.33
C ASP A 37 -1.53 -9.88 12.69
N PRO A 38 -2.53 -10.75 12.72
CA PRO A 38 -3.15 -11.19 13.97
C PRO A 38 -2.20 -11.94 14.90
N SER A 39 -1.02 -12.36 14.42
CA SER A 39 0.04 -12.92 15.25
C SER A 39 0.82 -11.86 16.04
N VAL A 40 0.72 -10.59 15.67
CA VAL A 40 1.27 -9.46 16.43
C VAL A 40 0.32 -9.16 17.58
N LEU A 41 0.56 -9.79 18.72
CA LEU A 41 -0.20 -9.59 19.93
C LEU A 41 -0.13 -8.14 20.40
N ALA A 42 -1.31 -7.58 20.71
CA ALA A 42 -1.49 -6.28 21.37
C ALA A 42 -1.11 -5.06 20.51
N MET A 43 -1.69 -4.94 19.32
CA MET A 43 -1.80 -3.63 18.72
C MET A 43 -2.96 -2.89 19.42
N ASP A 44 -2.60 -1.90 20.18
CA ASP A 44 -3.54 -1.00 20.85
C ASP A 44 -3.90 0.21 19.97
N SER A 45 -3.41 0.24 18.73
CA SER A 45 -3.58 1.37 17.83
C SER A 45 -4.03 0.91 16.44
N PHE A 46 -5.00 1.64 15.89
CA PHE A 46 -5.55 1.42 14.56
C PHE A 46 -5.34 2.66 13.70
N ALA A 47 -4.88 2.49 12.48
CA ALA A 47 -4.64 3.57 11.53
C ALA A 47 -5.66 3.55 10.39
N PHE A 48 -6.25 4.70 10.14
CA PHE A 48 -7.21 4.94 9.08
C PHE A 48 -6.67 6.04 8.17
N TYR A 49 -6.43 5.73 6.91
CA TYR A 49 -5.97 6.68 5.91
C TYR A 49 -7.12 7.12 5.02
N THR A 50 -7.17 8.40 4.70
CA THR A 50 -8.05 8.94 3.67
C THR A 50 -7.22 9.73 2.68
N PHE A 51 -7.21 9.29 1.41
CA PHE A 51 -6.53 9.94 0.30
C PHE A 51 -7.52 10.77 -0.50
N ASP A 52 -7.17 12.02 -0.81
CA ASP A 52 -8.06 12.98 -1.48
C ASP A 52 -8.06 12.85 -3.03
N GLY A 53 -7.25 11.95 -3.56
CA GLY A 53 -7.12 11.75 -5.01
C GLY A 53 -6.20 12.73 -5.73
N SER A 54 -5.69 13.74 -5.04
CA SER A 54 -4.71 14.70 -5.56
C SER A 54 -3.30 14.36 -5.08
N ASN A 55 -2.99 14.80 -3.88
CA ASN A 55 -1.71 14.56 -3.22
C ASN A 55 -1.78 14.67 -1.70
N GLY A 56 -2.97 14.87 -1.15
CA GLY A 56 -3.20 15.01 0.28
C GLY A 56 -3.73 13.72 0.91
N TYR A 57 -3.32 13.46 2.14
CA TYR A 57 -3.90 12.40 2.95
C TYR A 57 -4.21 12.89 4.35
N GLN A 58 -5.17 12.24 4.98
CA GLN A 58 -5.45 12.32 6.40
C GLN A 58 -5.18 10.97 7.05
N LEU A 59 -4.60 10.97 8.22
CA LEU A 59 -4.35 9.79 9.02
C LEU A 59 -5.01 9.98 10.38
N HIS A 60 -5.99 9.15 10.67
CA HIS A 60 -6.61 9.05 11.98
C HIS A 60 -6.05 7.82 12.69
N VAL A 61 -5.49 8.03 13.87
CA VAL A 61 -4.96 6.96 14.72
C VAL A 61 -5.81 6.86 15.98
N TYR A 62 -6.35 5.70 16.21
CA TYR A 62 -7.15 5.38 17.38
C TYR A 62 -6.37 4.44 18.30
N HIS A 63 -6.30 4.78 19.60
CA HIS A 63 -5.66 3.98 20.63
C HIS A 63 -6.72 3.27 21.48
N ALA A 64 -6.82 1.95 21.38
CA ALA A 64 -7.89 1.17 22.01
C ALA A 64 -7.79 1.10 23.55
N LEU A 65 -6.57 1.21 24.10
CA LEU A 65 -6.29 1.07 25.53
C LEU A 65 -6.28 2.43 26.29
N GLY A 66 -7.13 3.36 25.90
CA GLY A 66 -7.34 4.61 26.65
C GLY A 66 -6.42 5.76 26.26
N GLY A 67 -5.68 5.64 25.16
CA GLY A 67 -4.81 6.70 24.63
C GLY A 67 -5.53 7.79 23.82
N GLY A 68 -6.86 7.63 23.61
CA GLY A 68 -7.63 8.56 22.78
C GLY A 68 -7.38 8.37 21.28
N SER A 69 -7.53 9.45 20.51
CA SER A 69 -7.27 9.46 19.08
C SER A 69 -6.42 10.65 18.69
N GLN A 70 -5.70 10.52 17.59
CA GLN A 70 -4.87 11.58 17.02
C GLN A 70 -5.13 11.67 15.52
N ASP A 71 -5.16 12.90 15.01
CA ASP A 71 -5.35 13.20 13.61
C ASP A 71 -4.07 13.86 13.05
N PHE A 72 -3.64 13.37 11.91
CA PHE A 72 -2.53 13.91 11.17
C PHE A 72 -2.96 14.18 9.72
N SER A 73 -2.33 15.12 9.07
CA SER A 73 -2.50 15.37 7.64
C SER A 73 -1.14 15.55 6.99
N GLY A 74 -1.02 15.15 5.76
CA GLY A 74 0.23 15.26 5.02
C GLY A 74 0.02 15.14 3.53
N HIS A 75 1.14 15.01 2.83
CA HIS A 75 1.16 14.86 1.38
C HIS A 75 1.72 13.51 0.98
N TYR A 76 1.35 13.07 -0.20
CA TYR A 76 1.94 11.90 -0.83
C TYR A 76 2.28 12.20 -2.29
N ASP A 77 3.31 11.53 -2.78
CA ASP A 77 3.72 11.58 -4.17
C ASP A 77 3.60 10.19 -4.80
N LEU A 78 3.04 10.12 -6.00
CA LEU A 78 2.88 8.89 -6.76
C LEU A 78 3.80 8.87 -7.97
N ASP A 79 4.70 7.91 -8.03
CA ASP A 79 5.41 7.56 -9.26
C ASP A 79 4.70 6.39 -9.94
N ARG A 80 3.96 6.71 -11.01
CA ARG A 80 3.17 5.74 -11.77
C ARG A 80 4.05 4.75 -12.56
N ASN A 81 5.24 5.19 -12.97
CA ASN A 81 6.14 4.35 -13.75
C ASN A 81 6.78 3.28 -12.87
N ASN A 82 7.24 3.67 -11.68
CA ASN A 82 7.85 2.77 -10.71
C ASN A 82 6.84 2.11 -9.78
N LYS A 83 5.56 2.53 -9.83
CA LYS A 83 4.48 2.07 -8.95
C LYS A 83 4.83 2.26 -7.47
N THR A 84 5.33 3.45 -7.15
CA THR A 84 5.69 3.79 -5.78
C THR A 84 4.84 4.95 -5.26
N ILE A 85 4.61 4.93 -3.96
CA ILE A 85 4.02 6.02 -3.19
C ILE A 85 5.01 6.48 -2.14
N THR A 86 5.30 7.77 -2.11
CA THR A 86 6.11 8.39 -1.05
C THR A 86 5.17 9.14 -0.12
N ILE A 87 5.17 8.77 1.14
CA ILE A 87 4.40 9.42 2.19
C ILE A 87 5.32 10.38 2.94
N ASN A 88 4.98 11.65 2.92
CA ASN A 88 5.66 12.65 3.72
C ASN A 88 5.14 12.55 5.15
N SER A 89 5.96 12.02 6.05
CA SER A 89 5.55 11.83 7.44
C SER A 89 5.30 13.17 8.12
N THR A 90 4.17 13.26 8.81
CA THR A 90 3.83 14.41 9.67
C THR A 90 4.32 14.21 11.10
N ILE A 91 4.86 13.02 11.40
CA ILE A 91 5.40 12.71 12.72
C ILE A 91 6.80 13.32 12.82
N SER A 92 6.99 14.15 13.82
CA SER A 92 8.28 14.82 14.06
C SER A 92 9.41 13.81 14.21
N GLY A 93 10.44 13.93 13.39
CA GLY A 93 11.61 13.06 13.39
C GLY A 93 11.54 11.87 12.45
N GLU A 94 10.41 11.61 11.80
CA GLU A 94 10.31 10.67 10.70
C GLU A 94 10.48 11.43 9.37
N GLY A 95 11.33 10.91 8.51
CA GLY A 95 11.48 11.42 7.14
C GLY A 95 10.41 10.85 6.21
N ASP A 96 10.46 11.25 4.96
CA ASP A 96 9.63 10.69 3.90
C ASP A 96 9.92 9.20 3.72
N VAL A 97 8.87 8.42 3.55
CA VAL A 97 8.98 6.97 3.37
C VAL A 97 8.38 6.57 2.04
N THR A 98 9.14 5.86 1.24
CA THR A 98 8.71 5.35 -0.07
C THR A 98 8.34 3.88 0.04
N TYR A 99 7.17 3.56 -0.51
CA TYR A 99 6.65 2.20 -0.62
C TYR A 99 6.41 1.85 -2.07
N LYS A 100 6.68 0.60 -2.43
CA LYS A 100 6.20 0.02 -3.67
C LYS A 100 4.76 -0.44 -3.48
N ILE A 101 3.87 -0.04 -4.38
CA ILE A 101 2.49 -0.51 -4.40
C ILE A 101 2.49 -1.88 -5.08
N VAL A 102 2.29 -2.94 -4.29
CA VAL A 102 2.30 -4.33 -4.78
C VAL A 102 0.89 -4.83 -5.10
N LYS A 103 -0.14 -4.19 -4.51
CA LYS A 103 -1.55 -4.46 -4.78
C LYS A 103 -2.35 -3.17 -4.69
N LEU A 104 -3.25 -2.94 -5.62
CA LEU A 104 -4.25 -1.87 -5.54
C LEU A 104 -5.49 -2.28 -6.32
N THR A 105 -6.55 -2.61 -5.59
CA THR A 105 -7.88 -2.94 -6.10
C THR A 105 -8.91 -1.95 -5.55
N SER A 106 -10.19 -2.14 -5.86
CA SER A 106 -11.26 -1.35 -5.22
C SER A 106 -11.43 -1.64 -3.73
N GLU A 107 -10.94 -2.77 -3.25
CA GLU A 107 -11.20 -3.27 -1.89
C GLU A 107 -9.94 -3.41 -1.05
N GLU A 108 -8.79 -3.69 -1.69
CA GLU A 108 -7.53 -3.99 -1.01
C GLU A 108 -6.36 -3.22 -1.59
N MET A 109 -5.44 -2.85 -0.73
CA MET A 109 -4.18 -2.22 -1.07
C MET A 109 -3.05 -2.83 -0.25
N ALA A 110 -1.88 -3.02 -0.86
CA ALA A 110 -0.69 -3.47 -0.15
C ALA A 110 0.54 -2.70 -0.62
N TRP A 111 1.38 -2.36 0.34
CA TRP A 111 2.62 -1.63 0.14
C TRP A 111 3.80 -2.39 0.71
N GLN A 112 4.93 -2.32 0.01
CA GLN A 112 6.20 -2.82 0.48
C GLN A 112 7.20 -1.68 0.60
N LYS A 113 7.80 -1.48 1.76
CA LYS A 113 8.79 -0.42 2.00
C LYS A 113 10.02 -0.60 1.12
N VAL A 114 10.47 0.48 0.49
CA VAL A 114 11.67 0.50 -0.35
C VAL A 114 12.88 0.92 0.49
N GLY A 115 13.98 0.17 0.38
CA GLY A 115 15.29 0.59 0.83
C GLY A 115 15.58 0.48 2.33
N THR A 116 14.72 -0.16 3.14
CA THR A 116 15.03 -0.39 4.56
C THR A 116 14.69 -1.80 5.00
N THR A 117 15.52 -2.32 5.90
CA THR A 117 15.31 -3.59 6.61
C THR A 117 14.79 -3.37 8.05
N TYR A 118 14.43 -2.14 8.39
CA TYR A 118 14.05 -1.79 9.77
C TYR A 118 12.54 -1.61 9.90
N SER A 119 11.97 -2.35 10.83
CA SER A 119 10.69 -2.03 11.43
C SER A 119 10.89 -0.84 12.35
N VAL A 120 10.33 0.30 12.00
CA VAL A 120 10.37 1.48 12.87
C VAL A 120 9.22 1.36 13.87
N ASN A 121 9.56 1.06 15.11
CA ASN A 121 8.74 1.28 16.32
C ASN A 121 7.26 0.84 16.25
N GLY A 122 6.97 -0.33 15.72
CA GLY A 122 5.63 -0.92 15.76
C GLY A 122 4.59 -0.29 14.82
N TRP A 123 4.95 0.74 14.08
CA TRP A 123 4.07 1.49 13.18
C TRP A 123 4.21 1.15 11.70
N GLY A 124 5.00 0.21 11.36
CA GLY A 124 5.17 -0.21 10.00
C GLY A 124 5.95 -1.49 9.95
N THR A 125 5.35 -2.51 9.46
CA THR A 125 6.08 -3.63 8.90
C THR A 125 6.62 -3.19 7.54
N ASP A 126 7.66 -3.82 7.04
CA ASP A 126 8.14 -3.57 5.67
C ASP A 126 7.06 -3.83 4.62
N TYR A 127 6.01 -4.53 5.01
CA TYR A 127 4.84 -4.84 4.21
C TYR A 127 3.57 -4.39 4.96
N ARG A 128 2.80 -3.48 4.35
CA ARG A 128 1.57 -2.93 4.91
C ARG A 128 0.38 -3.35 4.07
N HIS A 129 -0.68 -3.77 4.72
CA HIS A 129 -1.91 -4.21 4.08
C HIS A 129 -3.09 -3.36 4.56
N PHE A 130 -3.93 -2.96 3.62
CA PHE A 130 -5.09 -2.11 3.86
C PHE A 130 -6.33 -2.70 3.22
N VAL A 131 -7.46 -2.51 3.85
CA VAL A 131 -8.77 -2.77 3.27
C VAL A 131 -9.55 -1.48 3.15
N ARG A 132 -10.41 -1.39 2.14
CA ARG A 132 -11.30 -0.24 1.96
C ARG A 132 -12.22 -0.13 3.16
N SER A 133 -12.25 1.04 3.80
CA SER A 133 -13.22 1.30 4.87
C SER A 133 -14.62 1.36 4.28
N SER A 134 -15.56 0.65 4.89
CA SER A 134 -16.99 0.82 4.59
C SER A 134 -17.40 2.24 5.00
N LYS A 135 -18.16 2.89 4.12
CA LYS A 135 -18.81 4.17 4.46
C LYS A 135 -19.85 3.98 5.53
#